data_3405327072f2a4ae59f482278e7fe2c2
#
_entry.id   3405327072f2a4ae59f482278e7fe2c2
#
_cell.length_a   1.000
_cell.length_b   1.000
_cell.length_c   1.000
_cell.angle_alpha   90.00
_cell.angle_beta   90.00
_cell.angle_gamma   90.00
#
_symmetry.space_group_name_H-M   'P 1'
#
loop_
_entity.id
_entity.type
_entity.pdbx_description
1 polymer ?
#
loop_
_entity_poly.entity_id
_entity_poly.type
_entity_poly.pdbx_seq_one_letter_code
_entity_poly.pdbx_strand_id
1 'polypeptide(L)'
;MQKWEFEHAIECSVSIQFAWTFWTNVRNWVLDADVDSIEIQGEFAAGTCGVTHSKSSGRIDWRVTEVVQPRKAVLEFPAPGFVAKFVWTFEDVSGQTRITQRVSLSGEQVAIYAETVGPSLQAGIPAGMRRLCEAMEAAARGSVK
;
A
#
# COMPACT_ATOMS: atom_id res chain seq x y z
N MET A 1 -16.67 10.76 16.72
CA MET A 1 -15.66 11.04 15.69
C MET A 1 -15.95 10.18 14.47
N GLN A 2 -16.03 10.80 13.30
CA GLN A 2 -16.33 10.07 12.08
C GLN A 2 -15.09 9.32 11.58
N LYS A 3 -15.33 8.16 10.97
CA LYS A 3 -14.29 7.31 10.45
C LYS A 3 -14.80 6.62 9.19
N TRP A 4 -13.97 6.56 8.17
CA TRP A 4 -14.27 5.83 6.94
C TRP A 4 -13.26 4.71 6.78
N GLU A 5 -13.72 3.52 6.39
CA GLU A 5 -12.84 2.36 6.24
C GLU A 5 -13.19 1.56 5.00
N PHE A 6 -12.18 0.95 4.40
CA PHE A 6 -12.33 0.04 3.28
C PHE A 6 -11.24 -1.02 3.36
N GLU A 7 -11.57 -2.24 2.97
CA GLU A 7 -10.63 -3.35 3.01
C GLU A 7 -10.78 -4.21 1.76
N HIS A 8 -9.64 -4.68 1.23
CA HIS A 8 -9.64 -5.60 0.10
C HIS A 8 -8.51 -6.60 0.26
N ALA A 9 -8.77 -7.85 -0.10
CA ALA A 9 -7.78 -8.92 -0.03
C ALA A 9 -7.65 -9.59 -1.38
N ILE A 10 -6.43 -10.06 -1.69
CA ILE A 10 -6.14 -10.79 -2.92
C ILE A 10 -5.13 -11.88 -2.61
N GLU A 11 -5.20 -13.00 -3.35
CA GLU A 11 -4.23 -14.09 -3.20
C GLU A 11 -3.28 -14.10 -4.39
N CYS A 12 -1.99 -14.21 -4.09
CA CYS A 12 -0.93 -14.22 -5.09
C CYS A 12 -0.20 -15.55 -5.04
N SER A 13 0.19 -16.07 -6.22
CA SER A 13 0.90 -17.35 -6.33
C SER A 13 2.39 -17.17 -6.13
N VAL A 14 2.78 -16.54 -5.00
CA VAL A 14 4.18 -16.34 -4.61
C VAL A 14 4.28 -16.62 -3.11
N SER A 15 5.51 -16.91 -2.64
CA SER A 15 5.72 -17.11 -1.22
C SER A 15 5.60 -15.81 -0.45
N ILE A 16 5.30 -15.91 0.85
CA ILE A 16 5.17 -14.72 1.69
C ILE A 16 6.47 -13.92 1.74
N GLN A 17 7.61 -14.62 1.77
CA GLN A 17 8.91 -13.95 1.79
C GLN A 17 9.14 -13.19 0.49
N PHE A 18 8.81 -13.78 -0.65
CA PHE A 18 8.96 -13.12 -1.94
C PHE A 18 8.03 -11.90 -2.03
N ALA A 19 6.77 -12.07 -1.62
CA ALA A 19 5.80 -10.98 -1.66
C ALA A 19 6.26 -9.79 -0.80
N TRP A 20 6.73 -10.08 0.40
CA TRP A 20 7.22 -9.05 1.31
C TRP A 20 8.43 -8.31 0.74
N THR A 21 9.42 -9.06 0.24
CA THR A 21 10.64 -8.48 -0.32
C THR A 21 10.32 -7.60 -1.53
N PHE A 22 9.42 -8.07 -2.39
CA PHE A 22 9.01 -7.32 -3.57
C PHE A 22 8.29 -6.04 -3.18
N TRP A 23 7.34 -6.14 -2.26
CA TRP A 23 6.51 -4.99 -1.87
C TRP A 23 7.29 -3.94 -1.09
N THR A 24 8.20 -4.35 -0.20
CA THR A 24 8.99 -3.39 0.59
C THR A 24 10.07 -2.68 -0.21
N ASN A 25 10.34 -3.14 -1.42
CA ASN A 25 11.16 -2.39 -2.36
C ASN A 25 10.26 -1.34 -3.01
N VAL A 26 10.28 -0.12 -2.47
CA VAL A 26 9.32 0.92 -2.88
C VAL A 26 9.46 1.34 -4.34
N ARG A 27 10.57 0.98 -5.00
CA ARG A 27 10.72 1.20 -6.44
C ARG A 27 9.63 0.46 -7.22
N ASN A 28 9.13 -0.63 -6.68
CA ASN A 28 8.05 -1.41 -7.31
C ASN A 28 6.70 -0.72 -7.20
N TRP A 29 6.56 0.29 -6.35
CA TRP A 29 5.29 1.01 -6.20
C TRP A 29 4.98 1.89 -7.42
N VAL A 30 5.97 2.18 -8.27
CA VAL A 30 5.74 2.93 -9.53
C VAL A 30 4.96 2.11 -10.56
N LEU A 31 4.64 0.86 -10.26
CA LEU A 31 3.72 0.07 -11.09
C LEU A 31 2.33 0.68 -11.15
N ASP A 32 1.97 1.49 -10.16
CA ASP A 32 0.74 2.27 -10.23
C ASP A 32 0.91 3.37 -11.27
N ALA A 33 0.01 3.41 -12.24
CA ALA A 33 0.11 4.35 -13.36
C ALA A 33 0.05 5.82 -12.92
N ASP A 34 -0.50 6.11 -11.74
CA ASP A 34 -0.57 7.48 -11.22
C ASP A 34 0.73 7.91 -10.53
N VAL A 35 1.68 7.02 -10.34
CA VAL A 35 2.91 7.31 -9.62
C VAL A 35 4.03 7.61 -10.61
N ASP A 36 4.62 8.81 -10.53
CA ASP A 36 5.80 9.17 -11.32
C ASP A 36 7.08 8.66 -10.68
N SER A 37 7.22 8.85 -9.37
CA SER A 37 8.41 8.42 -8.65
C SER A 37 8.12 8.29 -7.16
N ILE A 38 8.97 7.53 -6.47
CA ILE A 38 8.89 7.34 -5.03
C ILE A 38 10.29 7.49 -4.44
N GLU A 39 10.37 8.19 -3.32
CA GLU A 39 11.60 8.34 -2.56
C GLU A 39 11.35 7.82 -1.15
N ILE A 40 12.35 7.16 -0.58
CA ILE A 40 12.31 6.70 0.79
C ILE A 40 13.62 7.10 1.47
N GLN A 41 13.55 7.57 2.69
CA GLN A 41 14.71 8.07 3.42
C GLN A 41 15.23 6.98 4.35
N GLY A 42 15.92 5.99 3.76
CA GLY A 42 16.48 4.89 4.50
C GLY A 42 15.79 3.57 4.20
N GLU A 43 15.87 2.64 5.12
CA GLU A 43 15.28 1.32 4.98
C GLU A 43 13.78 1.36 5.27
N PHE A 44 13.04 0.37 4.75
CA PHE A 44 11.62 0.23 5.03
C PHE A 44 11.45 -0.29 6.45
N ALA A 45 11.32 0.64 7.40
CA ALA A 45 11.26 0.34 8.82
C ALA A 45 10.40 1.37 9.54
N ALA A 46 9.94 1.02 10.74
CA ALA A 46 9.13 1.95 11.54
C ALA A 46 9.89 3.25 11.77
N GLY A 47 9.22 4.37 11.54
CA GLY A 47 9.80 5.70 11.67
C GLY A 47 10.36 6.29 10.38
N THR A 48 10.48 5.49 9.33
CA THR A 48 11.01 5.96 8.05
C THR A 48 9.96 6.75 7.29
N CYS A 49 10.38 7.87 6.71
CA CYS A 49 9.51 8.72 5.89
C CYS A 49 9.79 8.52 4.42
N GLY A 50 8.77 8.76 3.61
CA GLY A 50 8.91 8.70 2.16
C GLY A 50 8.04 9.73 1.48
N VAL A 51 8.22 9.85 0.17
CA VAL A 51 7.47 10.79 -0.66
C VAL A 51 7.09 10.08 -1.95
N THR A 52 5.81 10.18 -2.31
CA THR A 52 5.31 9.72 -3.60
C THR A 52 5.02 10.96 -4.45
N HIS A 53 5.50 10.96 -5.69
CA HIS A 53 5.17 12.00 -6.66
C HIS A 53 4.08 11.44 -7.56
N SER A 54 2.86 11.89 -7.35
CA SER A 54 1.66 11.41 -8.05
C SER A 54 1.31 12.36 -9.19
N LYS A 55 0.88 11.80 -10.32
CA LYS A 55 0.46 12.60 -11.47
C LYS A 55 -0.79 13.41 -11.15
N SER A 56 -1.72 12.81 -10.43
CA SER A 56 -3.00 13.46 -10.12
C SER A 56 -2.95 14.34 -8.89
N SER A 57 -2.14 13.98 -7.89
CA SER A 57 -2.15 14.64 -6.57
C SER A 57 -0.86 15.37 -6.23
N GLY A 58 0.18 15.27 -7.07
CA GLY A 58 1.45 15.90 -6.81
C GLY A 58 2.24 15.18 -5.72
N ARG A 59 2.89 15.95 -4.87
CA ARG A 59 3.73 15.38 -3.80
C ARG A 59 2.87 14.89 -2.64
N ILE A 60 3.07 13.63 -2.27
CA ILE A 60 2.38 13.01 -1.13
C ILE A 60 3.43 12.49 -0.15
N ASP A 61 3.45 13.07 1.04
CA ASP A 61 4.34 12.61 2.11
C ASP A 61 3.69 11.47 2.87
N TRP A 62 4.49 10.47 3.27
CA TRP A 62 4.00 9.35 4.06
C TRP A 62 5.07 8.88 5.03
N ARG A 63 4.65 8.07 5.99
CA ARG A 63 5.53 7.56 7.03
C ARG A 63 5.17 6.12 7.34
N VAL A 64 6.20 5.29 7.53
CA VAL A 64 6.03 3.93 8.01
C VAL A 64 5.94 4.00 9.54
N THR A 65 4.85 3.51 10.11
CA THR A 65 4.66 3.58 11.56
C THR A 65 4.84 2.24 12.25
N GLU A 66 4.69 1.14 11.52
CA GLU A 66 4.86 -0.19 12.09
C GLU A 66 5.32 -1.16 11.01
N VAL A 67 6.26 -2.04 11.36
CA VAL A 67 6.70 -3.13 10.47
C VAL A 67 6.88 -4.39 11.30
N VAL A 68 6.19 -5.46 10.89
CA VAL A 68 6.37 -6.80 11.44
C VAL A 68 6.67 -7.71 10.27
N GLN A 69 7.94 -7.85 9.93
CA GLN A 69 8.40 -8.61 8.77
C GLN A 69 8.13 -10.10 8.96
N PRO A 70 7.60 -10.81 7.98
CA PRO A 70 7.10 -10.39 6.68
C PRO A 70 5.56 -10.32 6.65
N ARG A 71 4.92 -9.93 7.73
CA ARG A 71 3.49 -10.09 7.95
C ARG A 71 2.68 -8.81 7.90
N LYS A 72 3.27 -7.67 8.31
CA LYS A 72 2.46 -6.47 8.49
C LYS A 72 3.30 -5.22 8.32
N ALA A 73 2.72 -4.20 7.70
CA ALA A 73 3.26 -2.87 7.68
C ALA A 73 2.13 -1.87 7.73
N VAL A 74 2.37 -0.75 8.41
CA VAL A 74 1.40 0.33 8.54
C VAL A 74 2.03 1.60 7.99
N LEU A 75 1.32 2.26 7.08
CA LEU A 75 1.73 3.53 6.49
C LEU A 75 0.70 4.58 6.83
N GLU A 76 1.16 5.78 7.16
CA GLU A 76 0.28 6.91 7.41
C GLU A 76 0.57 8.04 6.43
N PHE A 77 -0.51 8.63 5.90
CA PHE A 77 -0.46 9.75 5.00
C PHE A 77 -1.15 10.92 5.69
N PRO A 78 -0.40 11.79 6.38
CA PRO A 78 -1.01 12.94 7.06
C PRO A 78 -1.45 13.98 6.06
N ALA A 79 -2.60 14.61 6.32
CA ALA A 79 -3.14 15.68 5.49
C ALA A 79 -3.88 16.65 6.40
N PRO A 80 -4.09 17.92 5.95
CA PRO A 80 -4.83 18.86 6.76
C PRO A 80 -6.25 18.35 7.05
N GLY A 81 -6.58 18.19 8.32
CA GLY A 81 -7.92 17.81 8.74
C GLY A 81 -8.21 16.31 8.73
N PHE A 82 -7.27 15.47 8.27
CA PHE A 82 -7.47 14.02 8.34
C PHE A 82 -6.16 13.27 8.22
N VAL A 83 -6.19 11.98 8.57
CA VAL A 83 -5.06 11.06 8.37
C VAL A 83 -5.59 9.84 7.63
N ALA A 84 -4.88 9.45 6.58
CA ALA A 84 -5.14 8.17 5.90
C ALA A 84 -4.14 7.16 6.43
N LYS A 85 -4.66 6.04 6.94
CA LYS A 85 -3.84 4.98 7.50
C LYS A 85 -4.06 3.73 6.67
N PHE A 86 -2.96 3.15 6.16
CA PHE A 86 -2.99 1.95 5.34
C PHE A 86 -2.31 0.82 6.08
N VAL A 87 -3.06 -0.24 6.36
CA VAL A 87 -2.54 -1.43 7.03
C VAL A 87 -2.45 -2.53 5.98
N TRP A 88 -1.23 -3.00 5.72
CA TRP A 88 -0.96 -4.11 4.82
C TRP A 88 -0.62 -5.35 5.63
N THR A 89 -1.33 -6.44 5.38
CA THR A 89 -1.03 -7.71 6.02
C THR A 89 -0.78 -8.79 4.97
N PHE A 90 0.15 -9.68 5.29
CA PHE A 90 0.58 -10.76 4.42
C PHE A 90 0.44 -12.07 5.18
N GLU A 91 -0.29 -13.02 4.61
CA GLU A 91 -0.54 -14.31 5.24
C GLU A 91 -0.13 -15.43 4.31
N ASP A 92 0.55 -16.45 4.87
CA ASP A 92 0.87 -17.66 4.13
C ASP A 92 -0.36 -18.55 4.12
N VAL A 93 -0.87 -18.85 2.91
CA VAL A 93 -2.04 -19.71 2.73
C VAL A 93 -1.62 -20.84 1.79
N SER A 94 -1.17 -21.95 2.36
CA SER A 94 -0.76 -23.14 1.61
C SER A 94 0.29 -22.84 0.54
N GLY A 95 1.28 -22.03 0.90
CA GLY A 95 2.39 -21.69 0.00
C GLY A 95 2.11 -20.48 -0.90
N GLN A 96 0.89 -20.01 -0.93
CA GLN A 96 0.53 -18.76 -1.59
C GLN A 96 0.41 -17.67 -0.55
N THR A 97 0.30 -16.43 -0.99
CA THR A 97 0.21 -15.28 -0.08
C THR A 97 -1.12 -14.56 -0.26
N ARG A 98 -1.83 -14.41 0.85
CA ARG A 98 -2.98 -13.51 0.89
C ARG A 98 -2.51 -12.15 1.35
N ILE A 99 -2.73 -11.13 0.52
CA ILE A 99 -2.39 -9.75 0.83
C ILE A 99 -3.68 -9.00 1.11
N THR A 100 -3.76 -8.36 2.27
CA THR A 100 -4.92 -7.56 2.64
C THR A 100 -4.46 -6.13 2.83
N GLN A 101 -5.19 -5.19 2.24
CA GLN A 101 -4.96 -3.76 2.45
C GLN A 101 -6.21 -3.16 3.05
N ARG A 102 -6.06 -2.57 4.23
CA ARG A 102 -7.14 -1.87 4.92
C ARG A 102 -6.77 -0.40 5.02
N VAL A 103 -7.65 0.46 4.50
CA VAL A 103 -7.46 1.89 4.60
C VAL A 103 -8.50 2.47 5.55
N SER A 104 -8.08 3.39 6.39
CA SER A 104 -8.99 4.14 7.26
C SER A 104 -8.66 5.62 7.16
N LEU A 105 -9.71 6.44 7.10
CA LEU A 105 -9.61 7.88 7.14
C LEU A 105 -10.21 8.35 8.46
N SER A 106 -9.48 9.19 9.18
CA SER A 106 -9.95 9.72 10.46
C SER A 106 -9.56 11.19 10.57
N GLY A 107 -10.32 11.94 11.38
CA GLY A 107 -10.09 13.36 11.58
C GLY A 107 -11.34 14.18 11.38
N GLU A 108 -11.23 15.50 11.61
CA GLU A 108 -12.38 16.41 11.55
C GLU A 108 -12.98 16.54 10.16
N GLN A 109 -12.14 16.40 9.12
CA GLN A 109 -12.57 16.58 7.73
C GLN A 109 -12.89 15.25 7.04
N VAL A 110 -13.02 14.15 7.80
CA VAL A 110 -13.16 12.83 7.20
C VAL A 110 -14.43 12.70 6.35
N ALA A 111 -15.53 13.34 6.75
CA ALA A 111 -16.78 13.26 5.98
C ALA A 111 -16.60 13.80 4.57
N ILE A 112 -15.90 14.92 4.43
CA ILE A 112 -15.64 15.54 3.14
C ILE A 112 -14.74 14.65 2.29
N TYR A 113 -13.65 14.16 2.87
CA TYR A 113 -12.70 13.34 2.13
C TYR A 113 -13.28 11.97 1.77
N ALA A 114 -14.15 11.43 2.62
CA ALA A 114 -14.81 10.16 2.31
C ALA A 114 -15.68 10.27 1.06
N GLU A 115 -16.33 11.42 0.86
CA GLU A 115 -17.14 11.63 -0.33
C GLU A 115 -16.30 11.82 -1.60
N THR A 116 -15.15 12.49 -1.49
CA THR A 116 -14.33 12.83 -2.66
C THR A 116 -13.26 11.76 -2.94
N VAL A 117 -12.64 11.20 -1.90
CA VAL A 117 -11.53 10.26 -2.03
C VAL A 117 -11.99 8.82 -1.89
N GLY A 118 -13.03 8.57 -1.09
CA GLY A 118 -13.51 7.22 -0.82
C GLY A 118 -13.81 6.40 -2.07
N PRO A 119 -14.62 6.91 -3.01
CA PRO A 119 -14.92 6.15 -4.23
C PRO A 119 -13.67 5.84 -5.06
N SER A 120 -12.71 6.76 -5.11
CA SER A 120 -11.45 6.54 -5.82
C SER A 120 -10.64 5.42 -5.18
N LEU A 121 -10.62 5.37 -3.85
CA LEU A 121 -9.93 4.31 -3.12
C LEU A 121 -10.62 2.97 -3.32
N GLN A 122 -11.95 2.94 -3.26
CA GLN A 122 -12.71 1.72 -3.46
C GLN A 122 -12.52 1.11 -4.85
N ALA A 123 -12.34 1.95 -5.85
CA ALA A 123 -12.08 1.50 -7.21
C ALA A 123 -10.58 1.20 -7.42
N GLY A 124 -9.71 2.06 -6.90
CA GLY A 124 -8.28 1.97 -7.16
C GLY A 124 -7.56 0.89 -6.39
N ILE A 125 -7.95 0.63 -5.15
CA ILE A 125 -7.26 -0.36 -4.31
C ILE A 125 -7.34 -1.77 -4.91
N PRO A 126 -8.53 -2.30 -5.29
CA PRO A 126 -8.57 -3.64 -5.90
C PRO A 126 -7.78 -3.72 -7.20
N ALA A 127 -7.88 -2.70 -8.05
CA ALA A 127 -7.16 -2.68 -9.32
C ALA A 127 -5.65 -2.61 -9.11
N GLY A 128 -5.20 -1.79 -8.16
CA GLY A 128 -3.77 -1.67 -7.83
C GLY A 128 -3.21 -2.95 -7.23
N MET A 129 -3.97 -3.60 -6.36
CA MET A 129 -3.54 -4.86 -5.76
C MET A 129 -3.45 -5.97 -6.80
N ARG A 130 -4.35 -5.98 -7.79
CA ARG A 130 -4.27 -6.94 -8.89
C ARG A 130 -3.01 -6.74 -9.71
N ARG A 131 -2.68 -5.49 -10.04
CA ARG A 131 -1.45 -5.18 -10.77
C ARG A 131 -0.21 -5.59 -9.98
N LEU A 132 -0.22 -5.35 -8.68
CA LEU A 132 0.87 -5.75 -7.80
C LEU A 132 1.04 -7.27 -7.79
N CYS A 133 -0.06 -8.00 -7.65
CA CYS A 133 -0.03 -9.46 -7.66
C CYS A 133 0.51 -10.00 -8.99
N GLU A 134 0.04 -9.47 -10.10
CA GLU A 134 0.51 -9.88 -11.43
C GLU A 134 2.00 -9.59 -11.60
N ALA A 135 2.47 -8.45 -11.11
CA ALA A 135 3.89 -8.09 -11.17
C ALA A 135 4.74 -9.02 -10.30
N MET A 136 4.27 -9.36 -9.12
CA MET A 136 4.97 -10.31 -8.25
C MET A 136 5.08 -11.69 -8.91
N GLU A 137 4.00 -12.17 -9.47
CA GLU A 137 3.98 -13.47 -10.13
C GLU A 137 4.89 -13.50 -11.35
N ALA A 138 4.89 -12.42 -12.12
CA ALA A 138 5.79 -12.30 -13.27
C ALA A 138 7.25 -12.25 -12.85
N ALA A 139 7.56 -11.49 -11.80
CA ALA A 139 8.92 -11.39 -11.28
C ALA A 139 9.41 -12.72 -10.70
N ALA A 140 8.53 -13.45 -10.02
CA ALA A 140 8.88 -14.75 -9.45
C ALA A 140 9.20 -15.76 -10.57
N ARG A 141 8.46 -15.73 -11.68
CA ARG A 141 8.74 -16.59 -12.83
C ARG A 141 10.07 -16.21 -13.49
N GLY A 142 10.35 -14.91 -13.59
CA GLY A 142 11.60 -14.43 -14.19
C GLY A 142 12.82 -14.76 -13.34
N SER A 143 12.69 -14.82 -12.03
CA SER A 143 13.81 -15.09 -11.14
C SER A 143 14.23 -16.57 -11.13
N VAL A 144 13.46 -17.44 -11.76
CA VAL A 144 13.77 -18.87 -11.84
C VAL A 144 14.77 -19.18 -12.97
N LYS A 145 15.02 -18.22 -13.83
CA LYS A 145 15.92 -18.41 -14.97
C LYS A 145 17.39 -18.43 -14.56
#